data_3b3f0011a4731f36ed38930e29b0da5d
#
_entry.id   3b3f0011a4731f36ed38930e29b0da5d
#
_cell.length_a   1.000
_cell.length_b   1.000
_cell.length_c   1.000
_cell.angle_alpha   90.00
_cell.angle_beta   90.00
_cell.angle_gamma   90.00
#
_symmetry.space_group_name_H-M   'P 1'
#
loop_
_entity.id
_entity.type
_entity.pdbx_description
1 polymer ?
#
loop_
_entity_poly.entity_id
_entity_poly.type
_entity_poly.pdbx_seq_one_letter_code
_entity_poly.pdbx_strand_id
1 'polypeptide(L)'
;MKAMLVHRSKVQDEHGNTVEIKVWRVPATEHTPFGFKYSFVYIAGGERVIGYDNERGKGHHRHVGGEELPYAFKDIPTLTSDFLTEVAAFKRSTYG
;
A
#
# COMPACT_ATOMS: atom_id res chain seq x y z
N MET A 1 -17.52 14.68 -8.05
CA MET A 1 -16.78 13.76 -8.92
C MET A 1 -16.49 12.49 -8.18
N LYS A 2 -16.54 11.39 -8.86
CA LYS A 2 -16.50 10.08 -8.23
C LYS A 2 -15.14 9.44 -8.36
N ALA A 3 -14.73 8.70 -7.33
CA ALA A 3 -13.58 7.79 -7.42
C ALA A 3 -13.95 6.63 -8.35
N MET A 4 -13.03 6.23 -9.19
CA MET A 4 -13.20 5.08 -10.07
C MET A 4 -12.22 3.99 -9.64
N LEU A 5 -12.73 2.82 -9.28
CA LEU A 5 -11.88 1.71 -8.91
C LEU A 5 -11.09 1.22 -10.14
N VAL A 6 -9.77 1.29 -10.05
CA VAL A 6 -8.87 0.88 -11.13
C VAL A 6 -8.38 -0.54 -10.92
N HIS A 7 -8.08 -0.90 -9.66
CA HIS A 7 -7.56 -2.21 -9.35
C HIS A 7 -7.93 -2.59 -7.92
N ARG A 8 -8.32 -3.84 -7.73
CA ARG A 8 -8.53 -4.41 -6.40
C ARG A 8 -8.11 -5.88 -6.45
N SER A 9 -7.23 -6.27 -5.54
CA SER A 9 -6.88 -7.68 -5.37
C SER A 9 -6.72 -7.98 -3.89
N LYS A 10 -7.08 -9.20 -3.51
CA LYS A 10 -6.91 -9.70 -2.15
C LYS A 10 -6.57 -11.16 -2.27
N VAL A 11 -5.34 -11.51 -1.95
CA VAL A 11 -4.84 -12.89 -2.07
C VAL A 11 -4.11 -13.30 -0.81
N GLN A 12 -4.10 -14.61 -0.55
CA GLN A 12 -3.27 -15.17 0.51
C GLN A 12 -2.00 -15.73 -0.10
N ASP A 13 -0.89 -15.55 0.59
CA ASP A 13 0.38 -16.10 0.16
C ASP A 13 0.63 -17.50 0.74
N GLU A 14 1.83 -18.03 0.51
CA GLU A 14 2.24 -19.37 0.97
C GLU A 14 2.25 -19.52 2.50
N HIS A 15 2.27 -18.41 3.23
CA HIS A 15 2.28 -18.40 4.70
C HIS A 15 0.89 -18.16 5.28
N GLY A 16 -0.13 -18.05 4.44
CA GLY A 16 -1.49 -17.73 4.88
C GLY A 16 -1.69 -16.25 5.19
N ASN A 17 -0.71 -15.41 4.87
CA ASN A 17 -0.82 -13.97 5.07
C ASN A 17 -1.57 -13.34 3.90
N THR A 18 -2.13 -12.16 4.11
CA THR A 18 -2.97 -11.50 3.11
C THR A 18 -2.24 -10.33 2.48
N VAL A 19 -2.26 -10.28 1.14
CA VAL A 19 -1.86 -9.13 0.34
C VAL A 19 -3.12 -8.49 -0.21
N GLU A 20 -3.38 -7.24 0.13
CA GLU A 20 -4.53 -6.51 -0.40
C GLU A 20 -4.08 -5.22 -1.05
N ILE A 21 -4.49 -5.03 -2.30
CA ILE A 21 -4.14 -3.85 -3.09
C ILE A 21 -5.41 -3.22 -3.62
N LYS A 22 -5.58 -1.92 -3.38
CA LYS A 22 -6.70 -1.14 -3.89
C LYS A 22 -6.15 0.15 -4.49
N VAL A 23 -6.58 0.46 -5.71
CA VAL A 23 -6.21 1.70 -6.38
C VAL A 23 -7.46 2.31 -6.99
N TRP A 24 -7.72 3.58 -6.70
CA TRP A 24 -8.80 4.35 -7.30
C TRP A 24 -8.22 5.52 -8.07
N ARG A 25 -8.81 5.81 -9.22
CA ARG A 25 -8.59 7.09 -9.89
C ARG A 25 -9.53 8.11 -9.28
N VAL A 26 -8.99 9.25 -8.90
CA VAL A 26 -9.74 10.34 -8.27
C VAL A 26 -9.37 11.65 -8.97
N PRO A 27 -10.17 12.72 -8.80
CA PRO A 27 -9.79 14.03 -9.33
C PRO A 27 -8.45 14.48 -8.74
N ALA A 28 -7.59 15.06 -9.59
CA ALA A 28 -6.36 15.64 -9.11
C ALA A 28 -6.69 16.89 -8.29
N THR A 29 -6.31 16.90 -7.02
CA THR A 29 -6.55 17.98 -6.07
C THR A 29 -5.27 18.23 -5.27
N GLU A 30 -5.33 19.18 -4.35
CA GLU A 30 -4.18 19.40 -3.44
C GLU A 30 -3.91 18.17 -2.56
N HIS A 31 -4.93 17.34 -2.28
CA HIS A 31 -4.79 16.13 -1.46
C HIS A 31 -4.36 14.91 -2.28
N THR A 32 -4.67 14.90 -3.58
CA THR A 32 -4.35 13.80 -4.48
C THR A 32 -3.81 14.36 -5.80
N PRO A 33 -2.63 15.04 -5.76
CA PRO A 33 -2.13 15.74 -6.95
C PRO A 33 -1.83 14.82 -8.12
N PHE A 34 -1.57 13.53 -7.87
CA PHE A 34 -1.32 12.55 -8.93
C PHE A 34 -2.60 11.90 -9.47
N GLY A 35 -3.78 12.23 -8.90
CA GLY A 35 -5.05 11.69 -9.37
C GLY A 35 -5.33 10.26 -8.95
N PHE A 36 -4.66 9.76 -7.91
CA PHE A 36 -4.89 8.41 -7.40
C PHE A 36 -5.05 8.41 -5.89
N LYS A 37 -5.93 7.51 -5.42
CA LYS A 37 -6.02 7.11 -4.03
C LYS A 37 -5.68 5.63 -3.98
N TYR A 38 -4.86 5.21 -3.02
CA TYR A 38 -4.42 3.83 -2.95
C TYR A 38 -4.28 3.33 -1.52
N SER A 39 -4.35 2.00 -1.39
CA SER A 39 -4.09 1.30 -0.14
C SER A 39 -3.48 -0.05 -0.49
N PHE A 40 -2.24 -0.27 -0.05
CA PHE A 40 -1.50 -1.51 -0.23
C PHE A 40 -1.18 -2.01 1.17
N VAL A 41 -1.66 -3.21 1.53
CA VAL A 41 -1.41 -3.76 2.87
C VAL A 41 -0.96 -5.21 2.81
N TYR A 42 -0.08 -5.57 3.73
CA TYR A 42 0.32 -6.95 3.99
C TYR A 42 -0.03 -7.27 5.43
N ILE A 43 -0.86 -8.29 5.62
CA ILE A 43 -1.40 -8.66 6.93
C ILE A 43 -0.84 -10.02 7.31
N ALA A 44 -0.16 -10.08 8.43
CA ALA A 44 0.42 -11.30 8.98
C ALA A 44 -0.01 -11.44 10.44
N GLY A 45 -0.49 -12.61 10.82
CA GLY A 45 -0.96 -12.85 12.18
C GLY A 45 -2.11 -11.95 12.61
N GLY A 46 -2.96 -11.55 11.65
CA GLY A 46 -4.08 -10.66 11.92
C GLY A 46 -3.72 -9.19 12.06
N GLU A 47 -2.46 -8.83 11.83
CA GLU A 47 -1.99 -7.45 11.96
C GLU A 47 -1.42 -6.93 10.66
N ARG A 48 -1.66 -5.63 10.38
CA ARG A 48 -1.01 -4.97 9.26
C ARG A 48 0.46 -4.74 9.62
N VAL A 49 1.36 -5.50 8.98
CA VAL A 49 2.79 -5.37 9.22
C VAL A 49 3.46 -4.43 8.23
N ILE A 50 2.86 -4.25 7.04
CA ILE A 50 3.32 -3.32 6.02
C ILE A 50 2.09 -2.66 5.41
N GLY A 51 2.16 -1.35 5.18
CA GLY A 51 1.09 -0.63 4.52
C GLY A 51 1.59 0.61 3.81
N TYR A 52 0.99 0.93 2.66
CA TYR A 52 1.23 2.17 1.92
C TYR A 52 -0.12 2.77 1.58
N ASP A 53 -0.32 4.02 1.90
CA ASP A 53 -1.55 4.72 1.52
C ASP A 53 -1.31 6.23 1.42
N ASN A 54 -2.29 6.94 0.88
CA ASN A 54 -2.26 8.39 0.77
C ASN A 54 -3.56 8.98 1.31
N GLU A 55 -3.87 8.68 2.55
CA GLU A 55 -5.07 9.18 3.20
C GLU A 55 -5.14 10.71 3.12
N ARG A 56 -6.36 11.21 2.86
CA ARG A 56 -6.61 12.63 2.72
C ARG A 56 -6.11 13.43 3.93
N GLY A 57 -5.38 14.50 3.64
CA GLY A 57 -4.84 15.41 4.66
C GLY A 57 -3.52 14.97 5.27
N LYS A 58 -3.08 13.74 5.01
CA LYS A 58 -1.81 13.21 5.53
C LYS A 58 -0.74 13.04 4.48
N GLY A 59 -1.10 13.11 3.19
CA GLY A 59 -0.19 12.85 2.09
C GLY A 59 0.16 11.38 1.96
N HIS A 60 1.26 11.10 1.27
CA HIS A 60 1.71 9.73 1.04
C HIS A 60 2.53 9.26 2.23
N HIS A 61 2.23 8.07 2.72
CA HIS A 61 2.98 7.51 3.83
C HIS A 61 2.98 5.99 3.79
N ARG A 62 3.91 5.40 4.53
CA ARG A 62 3.99 3.95 4.68
C ARG A 62 3.98 3.59 6.17
N HIS A 63 3.49 2.41 6.45
CA HIS A 63 3.45 1.84 7.79
C HIS A 63 4.32 0.59 7.81
N VAL A 64 5.26 0.52 8.75
CA VAL A 64 6.12 -0.64 8.96
C VAL A 64 6.11 -0.95 10.45
N GLY A 65 5.57 -2.11 10.80
CA GLY A 65 5.32 -2.43 12.21
C GLY A 65 4.33 -1.42 12.78
N GLY A 66 4.67 -0.78 13.85
CA GLY A 66 3.82 0.25 14.45
C GLY A 66 4.16 1.68 14.04
N GLU A 67 5.11 1.85 13.11
CA GLU A 67 5.59 3.16 12.71
C GLU A 67 4.93 3.65 11.42
N GLU A 68 4.63 4.95 11.38
CA GLU A 68 4.17 5.63 10.18
C GLU A 68 5.29 6.55 9.70
N LEU A 69 5.69 6.39 8.43
CA LEU A 69 6.80 7.10 7.82
C LEU A 69 6.34 7.81 6.54
N PRO A 70 6.93 8.96 6.21
CA PRO A 70 6.63 9.58 4.93
C PRO A 70 7.09 8.69 3.77
N TYR A 71 6.38 8.77 2.65
CA TYR A 71 6.71 8.02 1.43
C TYR A 71 6.76 8.97 0.25
N ALA A 72 7.83 8.92 -0.52
CA ALA A 72 7.98 9.73 -1.72
C ALA A 72 7.33 9.01 -2.91
N PHE A 73 6.04 9.24 -3.11
CA PHE A 73 5.30 8.63 -4.20
C PHE A 73 5.75 9.18 -5.57
N LYS A 74 5.98 8.30 -6.52
CA LYS A 74 6.27 8.65 -7.92
C LYS A 74 5.14 8.24 -8.84
N ASP A 75 4.83 6.95 -8.86
CA ASP A 75 3.80 6.36 -9.70
C ASP A 75 3.38 5.01 -9.13
N ILE A 76 2.31 4.47 -9.66
CA ILE A 76 1.76 3.19 -9.16
C ILE A 76 2.72 2.02 -9.42
N PRO A 77 3.38 1.88 -10.57
CA PRO A 77 4.35 0.79 -10.75
C PRO A 77 5.50 0.81 -9.74
N THR A 78 6.07 1.99 -9.46
CA THR A 78 7.13 2.11 -8.46
C THR A 78 6.62 1.77 -7.06
N LEU A 79 5.44 2.26 -6.69
CA LEU A 79 4.80 1.94 -5.43
C LEU A 79 4.62 0.43 -5.28
N THR A 80 4.13 -0.23 -6.33
CA THR A 80 3.91 -1.68 -6.32
C THR A 80 5.24 -2.41 -6.10
N SER A 81 6.29 -1.99 -6.79
CA SER A 81 7.62 -2.57 -6.65
C SER A 81 8.16 -2.38 -5.23
N ASP A 82 8.03 -1.18 -4.68
CA ASP A 82 8.49 -0.88 -3.32
C ASP A 82 7.76 -1.74 -2.29
N PHE A 83 6.43 -1.85 -2.44
CA PHE A 83 5.61 -2.67 -1.55
C PHE A 83 6.02 -4.14 -1.60
N LEU A 84 6.15 -4.70 -2.80
CA LEU A 84 6.51 -6.12 -2.96
C LEU A 84 7.93 -6.40 -2.47
N THR A 85 8.85 -5.46 -2.64
CA THR A 85 10.21 -5.58 -2.12
C THR A 85 10.19 -5.64 -0.59
N GLU A 86 9.37 -4.82 0.04
CA GLU A 86 9.25 -4.81 1.50
C GLU A 86 8.59 -6.07 2.03
N VAL A 87 7.57 -6.57 1.33
CA VAL A 87 6.94 -7.85 1.67
C VAL A 87 7.96 -8.99 1.59
N ALA A 88 8.78 -9.03 0.53
CA ALA A 88 9.81 -10.04 0.39
C ALA A 88 10.84 -9.98 1.52
N ALA A 89 11.24 -8.77 1.92
CA ALA A 89 12.16 -8.58 3.03
C ALA A 89 11.57 -9.07 4.35
N PHE A 90 10.29 -8.80 4.58
CA PHE A 90 9.57 -9.30 5.76
C PHE A 90 9.58 -10.82 5.80
N LYS A 91 9.28 -11.47 4.67
CA LYS A 91 9.27 -12.94 4.59
C LYS A 91 10.63 -13.53 4.89
N ARG A 92 11.71 -12.97 4.33
CA ARG A 92 13.07 -13.45 4.59
C ARG A 92 13.42 -13.31 6.07
N SER A 93 13.09 -12.19 6.67
CA SER A 93 13.38 -11.92 8.07
C SER A 93 12.55 -12.79 9.01
N THR A 94 11.32 -13.10 8.65
CA THR A 94 10.38 -13.81 9.53
C THR A 94 10.39 -15.32 9.33
N TYR A 95 10.51 -15.77 8.08
CA TYR A 95 10.38 -17.20 7.75
C TYR A 95 11.67 -17.83 7.22
N GLY A 96 12.69 -17.04 7.03
CA GLY A 96 13.97 -17.51 6.48
C GLY A 96 13.97 -17.43 4.96
#